data_2d6cedb8fc146b35b2b3b92a20dba133
#
_entry.id   2d6cedb8fc146b35b2b3b92a20dba133
#
_cell.length_a   1.000
_cell.length_b   1.000
_cell.length_c   1.000
_cell.angle_alpha   90.00
_cell.angle_beta   90.00
_cell.angle_gamma   90.00
#
_symmetry.space_group_name_H-M   'P 1'
#
loop_
_entity.id
_entity.type
_entity.pdbx_description
1 polymer ?
#
loop_
_entity_poly.entity_id
_entity_poly.type
_entity_poly.pdbx_seq_one_letter_code
_entity_poly.pdbx_strand_id
1 'polypeptide(L)'
;WFKGMKYRTKRVQLRQKFGVFLIVISTIGLTATSAISAIAEGDRQLNELKQQLEQPAVTAPTAEGGLWVTGDSVILGIRFELDARENIGLINARVGRQATELLEVIKNDKANMAGSTIILNLGNNNRLTQEQVAAIFAEIQDQPRIIVVNTAVPRGWRDENNALIAQYAAQYGARLIDWAAISEGHPEYFGPDGVHLVPAGVRAYVDAITAELPTTSEVTSGQ
;
A
#
# COMPACT_ATOMS: atom_id res chain seq x y z
N TRP A 1 53.95 -40.07 48.01
CA TRP A 1 52.54 -39.74 48.30
C TRP A 1 52.17 -38.35 47.85
N PHE A 2 52.98 -37.35 47.95
CA PHE A 2 52.67 -36.00 47.61
C PHE A 2 52.70 -35.71 46.04
N LYS A 3 53.37 -36.49 45.21
CA LYS A 3 53.40 -36.32 43.78
C LYS A 3 52.11 -36.71 43.05
N GLY A 4 51.36 -37.70 43.62
CA GLY A 4 50.09 -38.13 43.00
C GLY A 4 48.94 -37.17 43.17
N MET A 5 48.95 -36.40 44.27
CA MET A 5 47.86 -35.44 44.57
C MET A 5 47.90 -34.18 43.68
N LYS A 6 49.10 -33.72 43.27
CA LYS A 6 49.24 -32.57 42.33
C LYS A 6 48.75 -32.90 40.92
N TYR A 7 48.89 -34.14 40.48
CA TYR A 7 48.39 -34.55 39.17
C TYR A 7 46.87 -34.73 39.12
N ARG A 8 46.30 -35.14 40.24
CA ARG A 8 44.85 -35.31 40.33
C ARG A 8 44.10 -33.96 40.33
N THR A 9 44.62 -32.96 41.02
CA THR A 9 44.06 -31.60 41.02
C THR A 9 44.17 -30.91 39.68
N LYS A 10 45.29 -31.07 38.97
CA LYS A 10 45.42 -30.52 37.60
C LYS A 10 44.45 -31.16 36.58
N ARG A 11 44.25 -32.49 36.67
CA ARG A 11 43.29 -33.19 35.80
C ARG A 11 41.83 -32.79 36.08
N VAL A 12 41.45 -32.59 37.33
CA VAL A 12 40.11 -32.15 37.71
C VAL A 12 39.86 -30.69 37.27
N GLN A 13 40.86 -29.80 37.48
CA GLN A 13 40.75 -28.42 36.99
C GLN A 13 40.72 -28.32 35.47
N LEU A 14 41.44 -29.19 34.75
CA LEU A 14 41.39 -29.20 33.27
C LEU A 14 40.04 -29.69 32.76
N ARG A 15 39.46 -30.73 33.40
CA ARG A 15 38.12 -31.21 33.03
C ARG A 15 37.01 -30.19 33.34
N GLN A 16 37.09 -29.47 34.46
CA GLN A 16 36.17 -28.39 34.76
C GLN A 16 36.26 -27.22 33.74
N LYS A 17 37.48 -26.81 33.34
CA LYS A 17 37.66 -25.77 32.33
C LYS A 17 37.16 -26.19 30.95
N PHE A 18 37.37 -27.44 30.54
CA PHE A 18 36.81 -27.98 29.29
C PHE A 18 35.29 -28.16 29.36
N GLY A 19 34.72 -28.57 30.47
CA GLY A 19 33.28 -28.71 30.66
C GLY A 19 32.55 -27.36 30.58
N VAL A 20 33.11 -26.32 31.25
CA VAL A 20 32.56 -24.96 31.20
C VAL A 20 32.70 -24.36 29.79
N PHE A 21 33.81 -24.61 29.11
CA PHE A 21 34.00 -24.12 27.73
C PHE A 21 33.04 -24.78 26.72
N LEU A 22 32.78 -26.08 26.85
CA LEU A 22 31.78 -26.78 26.03
C LEU A 22 30.36 -26.32 26.29
N ILE A 23 30.00 -26.05 27.55
CA ILE A 23 28.67 -25.52 27.91
C ILE A 23 28.49 -24.11 27.37
N VAL A 24 29.51 -23.25 27.45
CA VAL A 24 29.43 -21.89 26.90
C VAL A 24 29.32 -21.90 25.37
N ILE A 25 30.06 -22.78 24.68
CA ILE A 25 29.95 -22.91 23.21
C ILE A 25 28.56 -23.46 22.83
N SER A 26 28.00 -24.41 23.56
CA SER A 26 26.67 -24.96 23.26
C SER A 26 25.57 -23.95 23.52
N THR A 27 25.66 -23.16 24.61
CA THR A 27 24.68 -22.11 24.89
C THR A 27 24.73 -20.95 23.91
N ILE A 28 25.93 -20.49 23.49
CA ILE A 28 26.10 -19.47 22.46
C ILE A 28 25.61 -20.01 21.11
N GLY A 29 25.90 -21.26 20.77
CA GLY A 29 25.42 -21.89 19.55
C GLY A 29 23.88 -22.02 19.51
N LEU A 30 23.24 -22.38 20.64
CA LEU A 30 21.77 -22.48 20.71
C LEU A 30 21.08 -21.11 20.62
N THR A 31 21.66 -20.06 21.21
CA THR A 31 21.11 -18.71 21.14
C THR A 31 21.32 -18.10 19.76
N ALA A 32 22.46 -18.37 19.10
CA ALA A 32 22.70 -17.90 17.74
C ALA A 32 21.78 -18.58 16.71
N THR A 33 21.58 -19.90 16.83
CA THR A 33 20.66 -20.62 15.94
C THR A 33 19.20 -20.19 16.15
N SER A 34 18.77 -19.96 17.39
CA SER A 34 17.41 -19.46 17.64
C SER A 34 17.22 -18.01 17.15
N ALA A 35 18.23 -17.15 17.27
CA ALA A 35 18.20 -15.81 16.73
C ALA A 35 18.17 -15.80 15.18
N ILE A 36 18.98 -16.64 14.54
CA ILE A 36 18.98 -16.79 13.07
C ILE A 36 17.64 -17.35 12.59
N SER A 37 17.06 -18.30 13.28
CA SER A 37 15.72 -18.83 12.95
C SER A 37 14.63 -17.79 13.11
N ALA A 38 14.69 -16.95 14.14
CA ALA A 38 13.72 -15.86 14.35
C ALA A 38 13.84 -14.77 13.28
N ILE A 39 15.06 -14.44 12.85
CA ILE A 39 15.30 -13.49 11.75
C ILE A 39 14.78 -14.07 10.44
N ALA A 40 15.09 -15.32 10.11
CA ALA A 40 14.61 -15.99 8.90
C ALA A 40 13.09 -16.09 8.86
N GLU A 41 12.44 -16.35 9.99
CA GLU A 41 10.97 -16.37 10.11
C GLU A 41 10.39 -14.96 9.93
N GLY A 42 11.01 -13.93 10.51
CA GLY A 42 10.61 -12.53 10.30
C GLY A 42 10.74 -12.10 8.84
N ASP A 43 11.83 -12.49 8.17
CA ASP A 43 12.02 -12.21 6.73
C ASP A 43 11.00 -12.95 5.87
N ARG A 44 10.65 -14.20 6.21
CA ARG A 44 9.61 -14.96 5.52
C ARG A 44 8.25 -14.30 5.67
N GLN A 45 7.85 -13.93 6.88
CA GLN A 45 6.59 -13.25 7.16
C GLN A 45 6.51 -11.89 6.46
N LEU A 46 7.62 -11.14 6.45
CA LEU A 46 7.71 -9.88 5.73
C LEU A 46 7.56 -10.07 4.22
N ASN A 47 8.16 -11.11 3.65
CA ASN A 47 8.04 -11.42 2.22
C ASN A 47 6.64 -11.93 1.87
N GLU A 48 6.01 -12.75 2.71
CA GLU A 48 4.62 -13.17 2.55
C GLU A 48 3.67 -11.97 2.62
N LEU A 49 3.89 -11.04 3.56
CA LEU A 49 3.11 -9.80 3.66
C LEU A 49 3.31 -8.91 2.44
N LYS A 50 4.56 -8.76 1.96
CA LYS A 50 4.84 -8.04 0.72
C LYS A 50 4.12 -8.67 -0.48
N GLN A 51 4.19 -9.99 -0.63
CA GLN A 51 3.46 -10.70 -1.69
C GLN A 51 1.95 -10.51 -1.60
N GLN A 52 1.37 -10.52 -0.40
CA GLN A 52 -0.04 -10.22 -0.19
C GLN A 52 -0.38 -8.76 -0.55
N LEU A 53 0.53 -7.83 -0.28
CA LEU A 53 0.37 -6.42 -0.63
C LEU A 53 0.60 -6.15 -2.13
N GLU A 54 1.39 -6.99 -2.80
CA GLU A 54 1.67 -6.92 -4.24
C GLU A 54 0.59 -7.59 -5.09
N GLN A 55 -0.19 -8.50 -4.51
CA GLN A 55 -1.35 -9.04 -5.21
C GLN A 55 -2.43 -7.95 -5.34
N PRO A 56 -3.05 -7.80 -6.52
CA PRO A 56 -4.20 -6.91 -6.66
C PRO A 56 -5.24 -7.29 -5.61
N ALA A 57 -5.65 -6.32 -4.79
CA ALA A 57 -6.79 -6.53 -3.91
C ALA A 57 -8.03 -6.52 -4.80
N VAL A 58 -8.41 -7.70 -5.29
CA VAL A 58 -9.64 -7.89 -6.05
C VAL A 58 -10.71 -8.36 -5.07
N THR A 59 -11.60 -7.47 -4.73
CA THR A 59 -12.86 -7.87 -4.08
C THR A 59 -13.80 -8.37 -5.17
N ALA A 60 -14.48 -9.49 -4.97
CA ALA A 60 -15.46 -9.97 -5.93
C ALA A 60 -16.53 -8.89 -6.18
N PRO A 61 -16.96 -8.63 -7.43
CA PRO A 61 -17.97 -7.62 -7.72
C PRO A 61 -19.22 -7.90 -6.88
N THR A 62 -19.57 -6.95 -6.03
CA THR A 62 -20.89 -6.97 -5.37
C THR A 62 -21.85 -6.21 -6.26
N ALA A 63 -23.09 -6.72 -6.35
CA ALA A 63 -24.13 -6.23 -7.24
C ALA A 63 -24.29 -4.71 -7.24
N GLU A 64 -24.68 -4.18 -8.40
CA GLU A 64 -25.15 -2.83 -8.73
C GLU A 64 -24.84 -1.70 -7.73
N GLY A 65 -23.95 -0.76 -8.13
CA GLY A 65 -23.76 0.53 -7.44
C GLY A 65 -22.56 0.61 -6.49
N GLY A 66 -21.70 -0.40 -6.40
CA GLY A 66 -20.49 -0.36 -5.58
C GLY A 66 -19.40 0.54 -6.20
N LEU A 67 -18.44 0.99 -5.36
CA LEU A 67 -17.32 1.78 -5.83
C LEU A 67 -16.31 0.90 -6.59
N TRP A 68 -15.84 1.41 -7.71
CA TRP A 68 -14.68 0.87 -8.43
C TRP A 68 -13.44 1.69 -8.10
N VAL A 69 -12.54 1.13 -7.33
CA VAL A 69 -11.34 1.84 -6.84
C VAL A 69 -10.10 1.25 -7.48
N THR A 70 -9.30 2.09 -8.14
CA THR A 70 -8.09 1.63 -8.81
C THR A 70 -6.93 2.61 -8.64
N GLY A 71 -5.72 2.08 -8.55
CA GLY A 71 -4.52 2.90 -8.34
C GLY A 71 -3.30 2.07 -7.93
N ASP A 72 -2.44 2.69 -7.16
CA ASP A 72 -1.17 2.11 -6.72
C ASP A 72 -1.12 1.78 -5.22
N SER A 73 0.08 1.85 -4.62
CA SER A 73 0.29 1.54 -3.20
C SER A 73 -0.46 2.47 -2.24
N VAL A 74 -0.80 3.69 -2.64
CA VAL A 74 -1.58 4.60 -1.80
C VAL A 74 -3.00 4.07 -1.65
N ILE A 75 -3.65 3.67 -2.76
CA ILE A 75 -4.97 3.02 -2.71
C ILE A 75 -4.90 1.70 -1.93
N LEU A 76 -3.86 0.91 -2.13
CA LEU A 76 -3.67 -0.32 -1.38
C LEU A 76 -3.58 -0.06 0.13
N GLY A 77 -2.94 1.04 0.53
CA GLY A 77 -2.80 1.45 1.94
C GLY A 77 -4.11 1.87 2.61
N ILE A 78 -5.04 2.46 1.87
CA ILE A 78 -6.33 2.94 2.41
C ILE A 78 -7.46 1.91 2.33
N ARG A 79 -7.25 0.77 1.65
CA ARG A 79 -8.32 -0.18 1.28
C ARG A 79 -9.22 -0.62 2.44
N PHE A 80 -8.64 -0.93 3.60
CA PHE A 80 -9.39 -1.41 4.76
C PHE A 80 -10.23 -0.30 5.42
N GLU A 81 -9.71 0.91 5.48
CA GLU A 81 -10.45 2.06 6.01
C GLU A 81 -11.59 2.45 5.08
N LEU A 82 -11.35 2.38 3.76
CA LEU A 82 -12.38 2.68 2.77
C LEU A 82 -13.48 1.59 2.75
N ASP A 83 -13.11 0.31 2.78
CA ASP A 83 -14.03 -0.83 2.83
C ASP A 83 -14.89 -0.87 4.11
N ALA A 84 -14.36 -0.33 5.20
CA ALA A 84 -15.12 -0.21 6.46
C ALA A 84 -16.21 0.88 6.43
N ARG A 85 -16.14 1.82 5.46
CA ARG A 85 -17.04 2.97 5.38
C ARG A 85 -17.97 2.94 4.18
N GLU A 86 -17.58 2.31 3.09
CA GLU A 86 -18.26 2.40 1.80
C GLU A 86 -18.55 1.02 1.19
N ASN A 87 -19.55 0.96 0.35
CA ASN A 87 -19.84 -0.25 -0.43
C ASN A 87 -18.85 -0.38 -1.59
N ILE A 88 -17.86 -1.24 -1.44
CA ILE A 88 -16.83 -1.47 -2.45
C ILE A 88 -17.26 -2.60 -3.39
N GLY A 89 -17.38 -2.28 -4.69
CA GLY A 89 -17.56 -3.27 -5.73
C GLY A 89 -16.26 -3.94 -6.14
N LEU A 90 -15.19 -3.12 -6.31
CA LEU A 90 -13.87 -3.62 -6.69
C LEU A 90 -12.76 -2.68 -6.21
N ILE A 91 -11.74 -3.21 -5.57
CA ILE A 91 -10.45 -2.52 -5.38
C ILE A 91 -9.39 -3.27 -6.18
N ASN A 92 -8.81 -2.62 -7.18
CA ASN A 92 -7.68 -3.14 -7.95
C ASN A 92 -6.48 -2.20 -7.81
N ALA A 93 -5.63 -2.47 -6.83
CA ALA A 93 -4.47 -1.66 -6.50
C ALA A 93 -3.22 -2.53 -6.34
N ARG A 94 -2.05 -1.99 -6.73
CA ARG A 94 -0.76 -2.69 -6.64
C ARG A 94 0.39 -1.72 -6.35
N VAL A 95 1.34 -2.17 -5.54
CA VAL A 95 2.57 -1.40 -5.27
C VAL A 95 3.31 -1.09 -6.57
N GLY A 96 3.73 0.16 -6.72
CA GLY A 96 4.55 0.60 -7.85
C GLY A 96 3.83 0.65 -9.20
N ARG A 97 2.49 0.54 -9.25
CA ARG A 97 1.72 0.59 -10.52
C ARG A 97 1.96 1.90 -11.24
N GLN A 98 2.30 1.81 -12.52
CA GLN A 98 2.47 2.94 -13.41
C GLN A 98 1.23 3.16 -14.28
N ALA A 99 1.13 4.33 -14.91
CA ALA A 99 -0.04 4.71 -15.70
C ALA A 99 -0.35 3.77 -16.88
N THR A 100 0.68 3.23 -17.54
CA THR A 100 0.50 2.26 -18.64
C THR A 100 -0.16 0.98 -18.19
N GLU A 101 0.27 0.45 -17.04
CA GLU A 101 -0.31 -0.73 -16.44
C GLU A 101 -1.72 -0.46 -15.91
N LEU A 102 -1.93 0.73 -15.34
CA LEU A 102 -3.24 1.13 -14.85
C LEU A 102 -4.29 1.15 -15.97
N LEU A 103 -3.93 1.62 -17.16
CA LEU A 103 -4.81 1.58 -18.33
C LEU A 103 -5.24 0.16 -18.70
N GLU A 104 -4.32 -0.80 -18.69
CA GLU A 104 -4.65 -2.21 -18.99
C GLU A 104 -5.55 -2.82 -17.92
N VAL A 105 -5.31 -2.50 -16.66
CA VAL A 105 -6.18 -2.92 -15.54
C VAL A 105 -7.59 -2.37 -15.71
N ILE A 106 -7.72 -1.09 -16.01
CA ILE A 106 -9.01 -0.43 -16.25
C ILE A 106 -9.78 -1.13 -17.38
N LYS A 107 -9.13 -1.41 -18.51
CA LYS A 107 -9.76 -2.11 -19.64
C LYS A 107 -10.26 -3.50 -19.25
N ASN A 108 -9.49 -4.23 -18.44
CA ASN A 108 -9.86 -5.57 -18.01
C ASN A 108 -11.03 -5.56 -17.01
N ASP A 109 -11.07 -4.58 -16.12
CA ASP A 109 -12.07 -4.50 -15.05
C ASP A 109 -13.39 -3.87 -15.51
N LYS A 110 -13.36 -3.02 -16.53
CA LYS A 110 -14.45 -2.15 -16.98
C LYS A 110 -15.77 -2.90 -17.21
N ALA A 111 -15.73 -4.06 -17.85
CA ALA A 111 -16.92 -4.84 -18.17
C ALA A 111 -17.70 -5.29 -16.91
N ASN A 112 -16.97 -5.52 -15.80
CA ASN A 112 -17.54 -5.95 -14.53
C ASN A 112 -17.98 -4.77 -13.65
N MET A 113 -17.54 -3.54 -14.02
CA MET A 113 -17.76 -2.33 -13.21
C MET A 113 -18.55 -1.26 -13.97
N ALA A 114 -19.25 -1.66 -15.03
CA ALA A 114 -20.11 -0.74 -15.76
C ALA A 114 -21.19 -0.14 -14.84
N GLY A 115 -21.38 1.18 -14.92
CA GLY A 115 -22.34 1.91 -14.10
C GLY A 115 -21.86 2.24 -12.67
N SER A 116 -20.61 1.91 -12.32
CA SER A 116 -20.05 2.24 -11.01
C SER A 116 -19.48 3.65 -10.92
N THR A 117 -19.41 4.21 -9.71
CA THR A 117 -18.54 5.35 -9.44
C THR A 117 -17.09 4.87 -9.41
N ILE A 118 -16.23 5.40 -10.29
CA ILE A 118 -14.80 5.08 -10.27
C ILE A 118 -14.01 6.08 -9.44
N ILE A 119 -13.12 5.57 -8.58
CA ILE A 119 -12.12 6.32 -7.83
C ILE A 119 -10.75 5.95 -8.38
N LEU A 120 -10.05 6.93 -8.93
CA LEU A 120 -8.78 6.76 -9.62
C LEU A 120 -7.68 7.54 -8.92
N ASN A 121 -6.59 6.88 -8.54
CA ASN A 121 -5.34 7.53 -8.13
C ASN A 121 -4.24 7.18 -9.12
N LEU A 122 -3.54 8.20 -9.62
CA LEU A 122 -2.42 8.04 -10.55
C LEU A 122 -1.35 9.11 -10.35
N GLY A 123 -0.14 8.83 -10.83
CA GLY A 123 0.95 9.80 -10.85
C GLY A 123 1.96 9.70 -9.71
N ASN A 124 1.77 8.79 -8.75
CA ASN A 124 2.72 8.63 -7.66
C ASN A 124 4.06 8.02 -8.11
N ASN A 125 4.05 7.07 -9.06
CA ASN A 125 5.20 6.21 -9.37
C ASN A 125 6.00 6.59 -10.60
N ASN A 126 5.49 7.49 -11.45
CA ASN A 126 6.20 7.94 -12.66
C ASN A 126 5.69 9.30 -13.13
N ARG A 127 6.48 9.95 -13.99
CA ARG A 127 6.01 11.09 -14.78
C ARG A 127 4.93 10.60 -15.74
N LEU A 128 3.80 11.30 -15.78
CA LEU A 128 2.71 11.04 -16.70
C LEU A 128 2.99 11.71 -18.05
N THR A 129 2.52 11.09 -19.13
CA THR A 129 2.40 11.78 -20.44
C THR A 129 0.96 12.14 -20.72
N GLN A 130 0.78 13.12 -21.58
CA GLN A 130 -0.54 13.56 -22.03
C GLN A 130 -1.34 12.40 -22.65
N GLU A 131 -0.69 11.56 -23.46
CA GLU A 131 -1.29 10.39 -24.11
C GLU A 131 -1.77 9.35 -23.11
N GLN A 132 -0.98 9.10 -22.04
CA GLN A 132 -1.37 8.16 -20.99
C GLN A 132 -2.61 8.63 -20.24
N VAL A 133 -2.64 9.90 -19.82
CA VAL A 133 -3.77 10.47 -19.09
C VAL A 133 -5.00 10.54 -19.99
N ALA A 134 -4.86 10.99 -21.23
CA ALA A 134 -5.93 11.00 -22.21
C ALA A 134 -6.56 9.62 -22.41
N ALA A 135 -5.72 8.58 -22.60
CA ALA A 135 -6.19 7.22 -22.80
C ALA A 135 -6.95 6.66 -21.59
N ILE A 136 -6.47 6.94 -20.37
CA ILE A 136 -7.15 6.53 -19.13
C ILE A 136 -8.53 7.19 -19.03
N PHE A 137 -8.62 8.50 -19.19
CA PHE A 137 -9.90 9.21 -19.09
C PHE A 137 -10.87 8.82 -20.22
N ALA A 138 -10.36 8.62 -21.44
CA ALA A 138 -11.18 8.14 -22.55
C ALA A 138 -11.79 6.75 -22.28
N GLU A 139 -11.06 5.88 -21.57
CA GLU A 139 -11.53 4.53 -21.23
C GLU A 139 -12.66 4.53 -20.20
N ILE A 140 -12.67 5.50 -19.28
CA ILE A 140 -13.63 5.56 -18.17
C ILE A 140 -14.72 6.63 -18.34
N GLN A 141 -14.75 7.35 -19.46
CA GLN A 141 -15.66 8.49 -19.67
C GLN A 141 -17.15 8.14 -19.64
N ASP A 142 -17.49 6.88 -19.82
CA ASP A 142 -18.86 6.36 -19.78
C ASP A 142 -19.32 5.98 -18.35
N GLN A 143 -18.45 6.09 -17.36
CA GLN A 143 -18.85 5.86 -15.97
C GLN A 143 -19.72 7.03 -15.46
N PRO A 144 -20.76 6.76 -14.66
CA PRO A 144 -21.71 7.79 -14.21
C PRO A 144 -21.06 8.86 -13.33
N ARG A 145 -19.98 8.50 -12.63
CA ARG A 145 -19.19 9.41 -11.83
C ARG A 145 -17.71 8.99 -11.83
N ILE A 146 -16.84 9.96 -12.09
CA ILE A 146 -15.38 9.80 -12.05
C ILE A 146 -14.85 10.70 -10.95
N ILE A 147 -14.11 10.13 -10.02
CA ILE A 147 -13.37 10.83 -8.97
C ILE A 147 -11.89 10.50 -9.18
N VAL A 148 -11.07 11.52 -9.35
CA VAL A 148 -9.62 11.35 -9.47
C VAL A 148 -8.92 12.04 -8.31
N VAL A 149 -7.94 11.36 -7.73
CA VAL A 149 -7.10 11.91 -6.67
C VAL A 149 -5.71 12.15 -7.23
N ASN A 150 -5.22 13.38 -7.10
CA ASN A 150 -3.89 13.73 -7.52
C ASN A 150 -2.81 13.27 -6.52
N THR A 151 -1.55 13.59 -6.78
CA THR A 151 -0.40 13.08 -6.02
C THR A 151 0.28 14.13 -5.17
N ALA A 152 0.67 13.77 -3.94
CA ALA A 152 1.48 14.60 -3.03
C ALA A 152 2.94 14.10 -2.89
N VAL A 153 3.41 13.23 -3.79
CA VAL A 153 4.76 12.65 -3.71
C VAL A 153 5.87 13.71 -3.75
N PRO A 154 6.95 13.57 -2.97
CA PRO A 154 8.10 14.47 -3.00
C PRO A 154 9.01 14.15 -4.21
N ARG A 155 8.47 14.29 -5.41
CA ARG A 155 9.14 13.99 -6.69
C ARG A 155 9.03 15.15 -7.65
N GLY A 156 10.05 15.31 -8.50
CA GLY A 156 10.11 16.43 -9.45
C GLY A 156 9.03 16.43 -10.54
N TRP A 157 8.25 15.37 -10.66
CA TRP A 157 7.13 15.27 -11.60
C TRP A 157 5.76 15.59 -10.99
N ARG A 158 5.68 15.80 -9.66
CA ARG A 158 4.42 16.01 -8.95
C ARG A 158 3.55 17.09 -9.60
N ASP A 159 4.12 18.28 -9.76
CA ASP A 159 3.36 19.45 -10.20
C ASP A 159 2.91 19.33 -11.66
N GLU A 160 3.76 18.76 -12.53
CA GLU A 160 3.42 18.46 -13.91
C GLU A 160 2.32 17.39 -14.00
N ASN A 161 2.43 16.30 -13.21
CA ASN A 161 1.41 15.28 -13.15
C ASN A 161 0.06 15.86 -12.67
N ASN A 162 0.09 16.66 -11.60
CA ASN A 162 -1.11 17.27 -11.04
C ASN A 162 -1.78 18.23 -12.02
N ALA A 163 -1.00 19.00 -12.78
CA ALA A 163 -1.52 19.87 -13.84
C ALA A 163 -2.23 19.06 -14.94
N LEU A 164 -1.63 17.95 -15.40
CA LEU A 164 -2.26 17.05 -16.36
C LEU A 164 -3.54 16.41 -15.81
N ILE A 165 -3.50 15.90 -14.59
CA ILE A 165 -4.66 15.29 -13.94
C ILE A 165 -5.81 16.30 -13.84
N ALA A 166 -5.53 17.53 -13.40
CA ALA A 166 -6.52 18.60 -13.28
C ALA A 166 -7.12 18.99 -14.63
N GLN A 167 -6.28 19.11 -15.69
CA GLN A 167 -6.73 19.39 -17.04
C GLN A 167 -7.72 18.35 -17.54
N TYR A 168 -7.38 17.06 -17.44
CA TYR A 168 -8.24 15.99 -17.92
C TYR A 168 -9.46 15.76 -17.03
N ALA A 169 -9.34 15.94 -15.71
CA ALA A 169 -10.50 15.94 -14.82
C ALA A 169 -11.54 16.98 -15.27
N ALA A 170 -11.11 18.20 -15.54
CA ALA A 170 -12.00 19.26 -16.03
C ALA A 170 -12.60 18.93 -17.40
N GLN A 171 -11.78 18.40 -18.33
CA GLN A 171 -12.22 18.05 -19.69
C GLN A 171 -13.31 16.96 -19.70
N TYR A 172 -13.22 15.98 -18.80
CA TYR A 172 -14.13 14.84 -18.72
C TYR A 172 -15.20 14.97 -17.62
N GLY A 173 -15.31 16.14 -16.98
CA GLY A 173 -16.27 16.39 -15.92
C GLY A 173 -16.04 15.55 -14.65
N ALA A 174 -14.83 15.05 -14.46
CA ALA A 174 -14.45 14.28 -13.26
C ALA A 174 -14.28 15.19 -12.05
N ARG A 175 -14.59 14.67 -10.86
CA ARG A 175 -14.27 15.31 -9.59
C ARG A 175 -12.80 15.14 -9.27
N LEU A 176 -12.12 16.23 -9.03
CA LEU A 176 -10.72 16.24 -8.60
C LEU A 176 -10.64 16.39 -7.08
N ILE A 177 -10.04 15.43 -6.41
CA ILE A 177 -9.57 15.55 -5.03
C ILE A 177 -8.13 16.02 -5.09
N ASP A 178 -7.87 17.25 -4.68
CA ASP A 178 -6.52 17.83 -4.62
C ASP A 178 -5.82 17.38 -3.33
N TRP A 179 -5.34 16.13 -3.35
CA TRP A 179 -4.62 15.57 -2.21
C TRP A 179 -3.32 16.32 -1.92
N ALA A 180 -2.68 16.89 -2.92
CA ALA A 180 -1.49 17.71 -2.74
C ALA A 180 -1.81 18.93 -1.86
N ALA A 181 -2.91 19.62 -2.11
CA ALA A 181 -3.35 20.76 -1.32
C ALA A 181 -3.88 20.34 0.07
N ILE A 182 -4.68 19.26 0.14
CA ILE A 182 -5.23 18.76 1.42
C ILE A 182 -4.12 18.33 2.38
N SER A 183 -3.05 17.73 1.85
CA SER A 183 -1.93 17.26 2.67
C SER A 183 -0.81 18.29 2.88
N GLU A 184 -0.93 19.47 2.28
CA GLU A 184 0.04 20.54 2.48
C GLU A 184 0.09 20.95 3.95
N GLY A 185 1.31 21.04 4.51
CA GLY A 185 1.52 21.36 5.94
C GLY A 185 1.23 20.21 6.91
N HIS A 186 0.91 19.01 6.41
CA HIS A 186 0.59 17.82 7.20
C HIS A 186 1.63 16.68 7.05
N PRO A 187 2.90 16.89 7.46
CA PRO A 187 3.91 15.84 7.38
C PRO A 187 3.54 14.60 8.20
N GLU A 188 2.69 14.73 9.22
CA GLU A 188 2.16 13.65 10.04
C GLU A 188 1.22 12.70 9.29
N TYR A 189 0.82 13.02 8.08
CA TYR A 189 0.03 12.11 7.23
C TYR A 189 0.88 11.04 6.56
N PHE A 190 2.18 11.26 6.45
CA PHE A 190 3.09 10.45 5.65
C PHE A 190 4.09 9.68 6.50
N GLY A 191 4.48 8.52 6.01
CA GLY A 191 5.64 7.80 6.48
C GLY A 191 6.97 8.51 6.11
N PRO A 192 8.12 7.93 6.52
CA PRO A 192 9.43 8.55 6.28
C PRO A 192 9.78 8.81 4.81
N ASP A 193 9.13 8.12 3.87
CA ASP A 193 9.34 8.29 2.43
C ASP A 193 8.57 9.46 1.82
N GLY A 194 7.66 10.07 2.60
CA GLY A 194 6.81 11.18 2.17
C GLY A 194 5.75 10.79 1.12
N VAL A 195 5.47 9.50 0.97
CA VAL A 195 4.53 8.94 -0.03
C VAL A 195 3.44 8.10 0.64
N HIS A 196 3.85 7.06 1.37
CA HIS A 196 2.92 6.14 2.00
C HIS A 196 2.28 6.75 3.23
N LEU A 197 0.97 6.54 3.36
CA LEU A 197 0.18 7.14 4.42
C LEU A 197 0.31 6.36 5.72
N VAL A 198 0.42 7.10 6.83
CA VAL A 198 0.25 6.57 8.18
C VAL A 198 -1.24 6.68 8.60
N PRO A 199 -1.68 6.11 9.73
CA PRO A 199 -3.10 6.09 10.10
C PRO A 199 -3.81 7.45 10.09
N ALA A 200 -3.11 8.56 10.37
CA ALA A 200 -3.69 9.90 10.27
C ALA A 200 -3.95 10.29 8.81
N GLY A 201 -2.99 10.07 7.93
CA GLY A 201 -3.11 10.31 6.50
C GLY A 201 -4.13 9.39 5.82
N VAL A 202 -4.20 8.11 6.23
CA VAL A 202 -5.22 7.16 5.75
C VAL A 202 -6.63 7.70 6.01
N ARG A 203 -6.90 8.16 7.24
CA ARG A 203 -8.21 8.74 7.57
C ARG A 203 -8.51 10.00 6.75
N ALA A 204 -7.57 10.94 6.69
CA ALA A 204 -7.75 12.18 5.94
C ALA A 204 -8.00 11.92 4.44
N TYR A 205 -7.29 10.94 3.86
CA TYR A 205 -7.46 10.55 2.45
C TYR A 205 -8.83 9.93 2.19
N VAL A 206 -9.29 9.03 3.07
CA VAL A 206 -10.63 8.42 2.97
C VAL A 206 -11.72 9.46 3.24
N ASP A 207 -11.54 10.37 4.21
CA ASP A 207 -12.47 11.48 4.46
C ASP A 207 -12.65 12.35 3.20
N ALA A 208 -11.56 12.64 2.49
CA ALA A 208 -11.61 13.40 1.23
C ALA A 208 -12.37 12.63 0.12
N ILE A 209 -12.20 11.31 0.04
CA ILE A 209 -12.95 10.48 -0.91
C ILE A 209 -14.44 10.45 -0.56
N THR A 210 -14.78 10.17 0.68
CA THR A 210 -16.17 10.02 1.11
C THR A 210 -16.97 11.33 1.00
N ALA A 211 -16.30 12.47 1.14
CA ALA A 211 -16.92 13.79 0.94
C ALA A 211 -17.37 14.05 -0.50
N GLU A 212 -16.79 13.36 -1.49
CA GLU A 212 -17.15 13.49 -2.92
C GLU A 212 -18.14 12.42 -3.40
N LEU A 213 -18.52 11.49 -2.53
CA LEU A 213 -19.52 10.48 -2.87
C LEU A 213 -20.94 11.05 -2.75
N PRO A 214 -21.91 10.56 -3.55
CA PRO A 214 -23.29 11.00 -3.45
C PRO A 214 -23.85 10.66 -2.08
N THR A 215 -24.53 11.64 -1.45
CA THR A 215 -25.28 11.38 -0.23
C THR A 215 -26.50 10.55 -0.55
N THR A 216 -26.94 9.73 0.41
CA THR A 216 -28.11 8.82 0.26
C THR A 216 -29.38 9.56 -0.19
N SER A 217 -29.47 10.89 0.00
CA SER A 217 -30.57 11.74 -0.45
C SER A 217 -30.57 12.07 -1.95
N GLU A 218 -29.42 12.01 -2.61
CA GLU A 218 -29.32 12.28 -4.06
C GLU A 218 -29.72 11.06 -4.91
N VAL A 219 -29.57 9.85 -4.37
CA VAL A 219 -29.89 8.59 -5.07
C VAL A 219 -31.41 8.39 -5.23
N THR A 220 -32.23 8.95 -4.34
CA THR A 220 -33.71 8.79 -4.35
C THR A 220 -34.42 9.81 -5.25
N SER A 221 -33.74 10.84 -5.74
CA SER A 221 -34.37 11.89 -6.58
C SER A 221 -34.18 11.69 -8.11
N GLY A 222 -33.52 10.62 -8.51
CA GLY A 222 -33.20 10.31 -9.91
C GLY A 222 -33.95 9.12 -10.53
N GLN A 223 -35.03 8.63 -9.86
CA GLN A 223 -35.92 7.61 -10.42
C GLN A 223 -37.24 8.22 -10.91
#